data_d8911e6fb1b900ce075952d23d4e9903
#
_entry.id   d8911e6fb1b900ce075952d23d4e9903
#
_cell.length_a   1.000
_cell.length_b   1.000
_cell.length_c   1.000
_cell.angle_alpha   90.00
_cell.angle_beta   90.00
_cell.angle_gamma   90.00
#
_symmetry.space_group_name_H-M   'P 1'
#
loop_
_entity.id
_entity.type
_entity.pdbx_description
1 polymer ?
#
loop_
_entity_poly.entity_id
_entity_poly.type
_entity_poly.pdbx_seq_one_letter_code
_entity_poly.pdbx_strand_id
1 'polypeptide(L)'
;MRWLAPAPRNGNRARRAPSLAGDLTALTATQAALEIANGNISAQEYTAACLERIAAAEGDVRAFVHIDPEHALRQARALDERRRDGQPPRPLHGIPVGIKDIFDTADYKTECGSPLFKDRQPSRDSTAVARLRAAGAVIIGKTVTTECAYFHPGPTRNPHDLTRTPGGSSSGSAAAVGAGMIPLAIGSQTNGSMIRPASYCGVYGFKPTHGTISRHGALVLSLALDHVGVFARSLADCALMLDVLAGYDAEDPDSRPSAAPEFRAAFATKASAPRLAFVRTPVWHKADPETRTAFEALAQRLGGAATTIDLPESFAAAWADQRVIMYTDMAHNFGAEVERGGDASSQQLRDLVAEGSQNTAMRYLAARDGARNYRAGLAELLTNYDAILTPAAPGIAPKGMATGNPAFNTLWTLTGLPAVTLPLLRG
;
A
#
# COMPACT_ATOMS: atom_id res chain seq x y z
N MET A 1 -17.95 -11.72 20.72
CA MET A 1 -17.80 -13.17 21.01
C MET A 1 -16.59 -13.36 21.89
N ARG A 2 -16.76 -14.03 23.02
CA ARG A 2 -15.68 -14.29 23.99
C ARG A 2 -14.60 -15.16 23.36
N TRP A 3 -13.35 -14.79 23.53
CA TRP A 3 -12.20 -15.65 23.28
C TRP A 3 -12.33 -16.90 24.17
N LEU A 4 -12.33 -18.09 23.55
CA LEU A 4 -12.25 -19.35 24.27
C LEU A 4 -10.87 -19.44 24.92
N ALA A 5 -10.84 -19.45 26.24
CA ALA A 5 -9.66 -19.78 27.02
C ALA A 5 -9.31 -21.25 26.76
N PRO A 6 -8.01 -21.63 26.64
CA PRO A 6 -7.62 -23.02 26.51
C PRO A 6 -7.86 -23.79 27.82
N ALA A 7 -8.34 -25.01 27.68
CA ALA A 7 -8.51 -25.96 28.78
C ALA A 7 -7.16 -26.28 29.48
N PRO A 8 -7.17 -26.64 30.77
CA PRO A 8 -5.95 -26.93 31.53
C PRO A 8 -5.22 -28.17 30.97
N ARG A 9 -3.93 -28.01 30.68
CA ARG A 9 -3.05 -29.07 30.17
C ARG A 9 -2.63 -30.01 31.27
N ASN A 10 -3.04 -31.26 31.17
CA ASN A 10 -2.33 -32.39 31.82
C ASN A 10 -1.03 -32.62 31.05
N GLY A 11 0.08 -32.71 31.80
CA GLY A 11 1.40 -32.91 31.24
C GLY A 11 1.51 -34.22 30.45
N ASN A 12 1.86 -34.12 29.20
CA ASN A 12 2.52 -35.18 28.46
C ASN A 12 3.37 -34.64 27.30
N ARG A 13 4.49 -35.29 27.08
CA ARG A 13 5.56 -34.98 26.12
C ARG A 13 5.06 -34.39 24.81
N ALA A 14 5.66 -33.28 24.41
CA ALA A 14 5.48 -32.65 23.10
C ALA A 14 5.64 -33.67 21.95
N ARG A 15 4.53 -34.13 21.39
CA ARG A 15 4.53 -34.74 20.07
C ARG A 15 4.79 -33.56 19.11
N ARG A 16 5.93 -33.59 18.40
CA ARG A 16 6.13 -32.77 17.22
C ARG A 16 4.89 -32.97 16.34
N ALA A 17 4.13 -31.92 16.11
CA ALA A 17 3.09 -31.92 15.05
C ALA A 17 3.74 -32.34 13.73
N PRO A 18 3.02 -33.05 12.84
CA PRO A 18 3.53 -33.37 11.52
C PRO A 18 3.93 -32.05 10.87
N SER A 19 5.16 -31.97 10.33
CA SER A 19 5.60 -30.83 9.52
C SER A 19 4.54 -30.58 8.46
N LEU A 20 4.05 -29.33 8.34
CA LEU A 20 3.29 -28.91 7.18
C LEU A 20 4.20 -29.16 5.97
N ALA A 21 4.00 -30.28 5.28
CA ALA A 21 4.78 -30.69 4.11
C ALA A 21 4.32 -29.87 2.88
N GLY A 22 4.39 -28.52 2.98
CA GLY A 22 3.97 -27.59 1.96
C GLY A 22 4.80 -26.31 1.98
N ASP A 23 4.75 -25.58 0.88
CA ASP A 23 5.39 -24.28 0.77
C ASP A 23 4.78 -23.28 1.77
N LEU A 24 5.51 -22.96 2.85
CA LEU A 24 5.05 -22.02 3.88
C LEU A 24 4.74 -20.63 3.30
N THR A 25 5.38 -20.24 2.21
CA THR A 25 5.13 -18.95 1.56
C THR A 25 3.77 -18.87 0.87
N ALA A 26 3.10 -20.01 0.65
CA ALA A 26 1.73 -20.05 0.14
C ALA A 26 0.68 -19.61 1.17
N LEU A 27 1.01 -19.66 2.47
CA LEU A 27 0.11 -19.19 3.53
C LEU A 27 -0.14 -17.69 3.39
N THR A 28 -1.40 -17.27 3.60
CA THR A 28 -1.71 -15.85 3.81
C THR A 28 -1.16 -15.39 5.17
N ALA A 29 -1.01 -14.08 5.38
CA ALA A 29 -0.53 -13.56 6.67
C ALA A 29 -1.43 -13.99 7.84
N THR A 30 -2.75 -13.98 7.64
CA THR A 30 -3.73 -14.43 8.63
C THR A 30 -3.58 -15.91 8.97
N GLN A 31 -3.35 -16.76 7.95
CA GLN A 31 -3.09 -18.18 8.15
C GLN A 31 -1.78 -18.41 8.88
N ALA A 32 -0.69 -17.77 8.43
CA ALA A 32 0.62 -17.91 9.06
C ALA A 32 0.60 -17.44 10.53
N ALA A 33 -0.05 -16.30 10.84
CA ALA A 33 -0.21 -15.81 12.19
C ALA A 33 -0.95 -16.82 13.09
N LEU A 34 -1.98 -17.49 12.57
CA LEU A 34 -2.70 -18.54 13.29
C LEU A 34 -1.82 -19.76 13.53
N GLU A 35 -1.08 -20.24 12.53
CA GLU A 35 -0.18 -21.39 12.64
C GLU A 35 0.96 -21.13 13.63
N ILE A 36 1.53 -19.91 13.63
CA ILE A 36 2.54 -19.49 14.61
C ILE A 36 1.93 -19.41 16.01
N ALA A 37 0.75 -18.82 16.16
CA ALA A 37 0.07 -18.72 17.46
C ALA A 37 -0.23 -20.10 18.05
N ASN A 38 -0.64 -21.07 17.23
CA ASN A 38 -0.90 -22.45 17.64
C ASN A 38 0.40 -23.26 17.89
N GLY A 39 1.57 -22.75 17.47
CA GLY A 39 2.86 -23.43 17.60
C GLY A 39 3.06 -24.55 16.57
N ASN A 40 2.31 -24.56 15.48
CA ASN A 40 2.48 -25.50 14.38
C ASN A 40 3.70 -25.18 13.53
N ILE A 41 4.02 -23.89 13.40
CA ILE A 41 5.26 -23.37 12.83
C ILE A 41 5.84 -22.30 13.77
N SER A 42 7.12 -22.00 13.65
CA SER A 42 7.77 -20.88 14.35
C SER A 42 7.82 -19.64 13.47
N ALA A 43 7.95 -18.47 14.10
CA ALA A 43 8.24 -17.22 13.40
C ALA A 43 9.54 -17.32 12.58
N GLN A 44 10.55 -18.01 13.14
CA GLN A 44 11.83 -18.25 12.46
C GLN A 44 11.65 -19.10 11.20
N GLU A 45 10.90 -20.21 11.24
CA GLU A 45 10.65 -21.06 10.06
C GLU A 45 9.93 -20.29 8.97
N TYR A 46 8.89 -19.52 9.31
CA TYR A 46 8.14 -18.73 8.33
C TYR A 46 8.99 -17.61 7.72
N THR A 47 9.78 -16.90 8.54
CA THR A 47 10.70 -15.86 8.05
C THR A 47 11.78 -16.45 7.17
N ALA A 48 12.34 -17.61 7.51
CA ALA A 48 13.35 -18.31 6.69
C ALA A 48 12.78 -18.70 5.32
N ALA A 49 11.56 -19.26 5.26
CA ALA A 49 10.91 -19.58 4.01
C ALA A 49 10.70 -18.34 3.11
N CYS A 50 10.29 -17.20 3.71
CA CYS A 50 10.19 -15.94 2.95
C CYS A 50 11.57 -15.47 2.42
N LEU A 51 12.63 -15.57 3.23
CA LEU A 51 13.99 -15.20 2.81
C LEU A 51 14.53 -16.11 1.68
N GLU A 52 14.24 -17.41 1.73
CA GLU A 52 14.56 -18.35 0.65
C GLU A 52 13.81 -17.97 -0.64
N ARG A 53 12.55 -17.64 -0.54
CA ARG A 53 11.74 -17.19 -1.69
C ARG A 53 12.26 -15.87 -2.25
N ILE A 54 12.68 -14.92 -1.41
CA ILE A 54 13.34 -13.68 -1.84
C ILE A 54 14.62 -14.01 -2.58
N ALA A 55 15.51 -14.83 -1.99
CA ALA A 55 16.78 -15.18 -2.60
C ALA A 55 16.60 -15.82 -4.00
N ALA A 56 15.54 -16.61 -4.19
CA ALA A 56 15.23 -17.26 -5.46
C ALA A 56 14.68 -16.30 -6.54
N ALA A 57 14.04 -15.19 -6.18
CA ALA A 57 13.33 -14.34 -7.13
C ALA A 57 13.90 -12.90 -7.25
N GLU A 58 14.68 -12.44 -6.27
CA GLU A 58 15.15 -11.05 -6.18
C GLU A 58 16.08 -10.67 -7.34
N GLY A 59 16.87 -11.61 -7.87
CA GLY A 59 17.73 -11.38 -9.04
C GLY A 59 16.96 -10.89 -10.27
N ASP A 60 15.74 -11.37 -10.45
CA ASP A 60 14.86 -11.03 -11.56
C ASP A 60 13.93 -9.87 -11.23
N VAL A 61 13.27 -9.90 -10.07
CA VAL A 61 12.20 -8.95 -9.70
C VAL A 61 12.76 -7.63 -9.15
N ARG A 62 13.85 -7.68 -8.38
CA ARG A 62 14.52 -6.51 -7.79
C ARG A 62 13.56 -5.65 -6.95
N ALA A 63 12.90 -6.30 -6.01
CA ALA A 63 11.88 -5.67 -5.18
C ALA A 63 12.43 -4.96 -3.94
N PHE A 64 13.64 -5.32 -3.49
CA PHE A 64 14.24 -4.79 -2.28
C PHE A 64 15.44 -3.89 -2.58
N VAL A 65 15.58 -2.79 -1.83
CA VAL A 65 16.77 -1.93 -1.82
C VAL A 65 17.71 -2.29 -0.67
N HIS A 66 17.14 -2.64 0.48
CA HIS A 66 17.89 -3.11 1.64
C HIS A 66 17.22 -4.35 2.22
N ILE A 67 18.02 -5.37 2.50
CA ILE A 67 17.62 -6.59 3.17
C ILE A 67 18.78 -7.09 4.05
N ASP A 68 18.48 -7.52 5.27
CA ASP A 68 19.43 -8.17 6.18
C ASP A 68 18.77 -9.47 6.70
N PRO A 69 19.07 -10.63 6.07
CA PRO A 69 18.49 -11.90 6.48
C PRO A 69 18.76 -12.26 7.94
N GLU A 70 19.98 -12.00 8.42
CA GLU A 70 20.33 -12.31 9.81
C GLU A 70 19.57 -11.43 10.80
N HIS A 71 19.39 -10.13 10.48
CA HIS A 71 18.60 -9.24 11.30
C HIS A 71 17.11 -9.66 11.34
N ALA A 72 16.53 -10.04 10.20
CA ALA A 72 15.17 -10.55 10.13
C ALA A 72 15.00 -11.83 10.96
N LEU A 73 15.94 -12.77 10.86
CA LEU A 73 15.92 -13.99 11.66
C LEU A 73 16.12 -13.72 13.15
N ARG A 74 16.93 -12.73 13.55
CA ARG A 74 17.06 -12.33 14.97
C ARG A 74 15.73 -11.82 15.53
N GLN A 75 15.00 -10.98 14.77
CA GLN A 75 13.66 -10.50 15.16
C GLN A 75 12.69 -11.70 15.34
N ALA A 76 12.68 -12.62 14.38
CA ALA A 76 11.81 -13.80 14.42
C ALA A 76 12.12 -14.70 15.63
N ARG A 77 13.41 -14.98 15.91
CA ARG A 77 13.82 -15.76 17.09
C ARG A 77 13.36 -15.12 18.40
N ALA A 78 13.51 -13.80 18.54
CA ALA A 78 13.06 -13.08 19.72
C ALA A 78 11.53 -13.21 19.94
N LEU A 79 10.74 -13.26 18.86
CA LEU A 79 9.30 -13.48 18.93
C LEU A 79 8.98 -14.94 19.35
N ASP A 80 9.70 -15.93 18.85
CA ASP A 80 9.55 -17.32 19.26
C ASP A 80 9.91 -17.52 20.74
N GLU A 81 10.93 -16.81 21.24
CA GLU A 81 11.30 -16.80 22.66
C GLU A 81 10.17 -16.25 23.52
N ARG A 82 9.62 -15.10 23.15
CA ARG A 82 8.46 -14.51 23.86
C ARG A 82 7.29 -15.48 23.96
N ARG A 83 6.99 -16.21 22.86
CA ARG A 83 5.91 -17.22 22.86
C ARG A 83 6.24 -18.40 23.78
N ARG A 84 7.49 -18.87 23.79
CA ARG A 84 7.95 -19.94 24.69
C ARG A 84 7.87 -19.53 26.16
N ASP A 85 8.11 -18.24 26.45
CA ASP A 85 7.99 -17.68 27.82
C ASP A 85 6.52 -17.42 28.21
N GLY A 86 5.56 -17.91 27.43
CA GLY A 86 4.13 -17.84 27.73
C GLY A 86 3.48 -16.48 27.46
N GLN A 87 4.19 -15.55 26.81
CA GLN A 87 3.59 -14.29 26.42
C GLN A 87 2.59 -14.49 25.26
N PRO A 88 1.42 -13.85 25.30
CA PRO A 88 0.41 -14.04 24.26
C PRO A 88 0.92 -13.56 22.89
N PRO A 89 0.60 -14.28 21.80
CA PRO A 89 0.89 -13.84 20.45
C PRO A 89 0.25 -12.50 20.15
N ARG A 90 0.96 -11.66 19.42
CA ARG A 90 0.48 -10.36 18.93
C ARG A 90 -0.21 -10.53 17.58
N PRO A 91 -0.97 -9.53 17.06
CA PRO A 91 -1.72 -9.66 15.82
C PRO A 91 -0.90 -10.06 14.59
N LEU A 92 0.33 -9.56 14.47
CA LEU A 92 1.28 -9.86 13.38
C LEU A 92 2.48 -10.68 13.86
N HIS A 93 2.33 -11.45 14.93
CA HIS A 93 3.43 -12.16 15.58
C HIS A 93 4.20 -13.07 14.61
N GLY A 94 5.44 -12.68 14.26
CA GLY A 94 6.32 -13.43 13.38
C GLY A 94 6.02 -13.28 11.89
N ILE A 95 5.19 -12.33 11.48
CA ILE A 95 4.83 -12.11 10.09
C ILE A 95 5.80 -11.14 9.42
N PRO A 96 6.51 -11.55 8.34
CA PRO A 96 7.38 -10.67 7.57
C PRO A 96 6.61 -9.57 6.84
N VAL A 97 7.09 -8.32 6.98
CA VAL A 97 6.51 -7.13 6.34
C VAL A 97 7.61 -6.35 5.62
N GLY A 98 7.37 -6.05 4.33
CA GLY A 98 8.21 -5.16 3.53
C GLY A 98 7.83 -3.69 3.73
N ILE A 99 8.83 -2.83 3.89
CA ILE A 99 8.65 -1.41 4.17
C ILE A 99 9.11 -0.58 2.97
N LYS A 100 8.19 0.13 2.31
CA LYS A 100 8.58 1.03 1.21
C LYS A 100 9.66 2.02 1.68
N ASP A 101 10.67 2.22 0.85
CA ASP A 101 11.86 3.02 1.20
C ASP A 101 11.64 4.53 1.25
N ILE A 102 10.52 4.93 1.81
CA ILE A 102 10.20 6.31 2.21
C ILE A 102 9.80 6.40 3.69
N PHE A 103 9.56 5.24 4.34
CA PHE A 103 9.22 5.18 5.76
C PHE A 103 10.50 4.99 6.57
N ASP A 104 10.70 5.84 7.56
CA ASP A 104 11.84 5.77 8.45
C ASP A 104 11.83 4.46 9.24
N THR A 105 13.00 3.85 9.30
CA THR A 105 13.30 2.66 10.10
C THR A 105 14.63 2.88 10.82
N ALA A 106 14.66 2.67 12.14
CA ALA A 106 15.84 2.92 12.94
C ALA A 106 17.01 1.97 12.61
N ASP A 107 16.69 0.81 12.03
CA ASP A 107 17.63 -0.29 11.75
C ASP A 107 18.02 -0.44 10.27
N TYR A 108 17.35 0.27 9.36
CA TYR A 108 17.69 0.29 7.93
C TYR A 108 17.81 1.72 7.43
N LYS A 109 18.64 1.95 6.43
CA LYS A 109 18.66 3.22 5.70
C LYS A 109 17.31 3.51 5.07
N THR A 110 17.01 4.80 4.90
CA THR A 110 15.82 5.28 4.18
C THR A 110 16.29 6.33 3.17
N GLU A 111 16.50 5.87 1.93
CA GLU A 111 17.15 6.66 0.88
C GLU A 111 16.16 7.20 -0.16
N CYS A 112 14.86 6.89 0.00
CA CYS A 112 13.76 7.43 -0.80
C CYS A 112 13.93 7.22 -2.33
N GLY A 113 14.71 6.21 -2.74
CA GLY A 113 15.01 5.95 -4.14
C GLY A 113 15.76 7.07 -4.86
N SER A 114 16.42 7.98 -4.13
CA SER A 114 17.07 9.16 -4.68
C SER A 114 18.48 9.34 -4.15
N PRO A 115 19.46 9.68 -5.01
CA PRO A 115 20.80 10.08 -4.57
C PRO A 115 20.81 11.27 -3.59
N LEU A 116 19.75 12.09 -3.57
CA LEU A 116 19.61 13.22 -2.64
C LEU A 116 19.58 12.78 -1.17
N PHE A 117 19.13 11.55 -0.90
CA PHE A 117 19.01 10.96 0.44
C PHE A 117 19.97 9.78 0.65
N LYS A 118 21.02 9.69 -0.19
CA LYS A 118 22.00 8.61 -0.08
C LYS A 118 22.58 8.53 1.34
N ASP A 119 22.69 7.30 1.83
CA ASP A 119 23.23 6.97 3.16
C ASP A 119 22.44 7.56 4.36
N ARG A 120 21.23 8.06 4.13
CA ARG A 120 20.38 8.57 5.21
C ARG A 120 19.95 7.45 6.14
N GLN A 121 20.38 7.53 7.41
CA GLN A 121 20.01 6.61 8.48
C GLN A 121 19.09 7.34 9.47
N PRO A 122 17.81 7.00 9.54
CA PRO A 122 16.90 7.54 10.55
C PRO A 122 17.30 7.11 11.97
N SER A 123 17.07 7.98 12.96
CA SER A 123 17.31 7.66 14.36
C SER A 123 16.13 6.96 15.05
N ARG A 124 14.95 6.95 14.42
CA ARG A 124 13.71 6.35 14.92
C ARG A 124 12.86 5.81 13.79
N ASP A 125 11.96 4.88 14.14
CA ASP A 125 10.95 4.38 13.23
C ASP A 125 9.88 5.44 12.95
N SER A 126 9.29 5.41 11.74
CA SER A 126 8.01 6.06 11.48
C SER A 126 6.90 5.43 12.33
N THR A 127 5.83 6.19 12.60
CA THR A 127 4.68 5.68 13.38
C THR A 127 4.14 4.37 12.81
N ALA A 128 4.05 4.25 11.48
CA ALA A 128 3.59 3.02 10.83
C ALA A 128 4.51 1.83 11.16
N VAL A 129 5.83 2.00 11.07
CA VAL A 129 6.81 0.94 11.38
C VAL A 129 6.79 0.59 12.86
N ALA A 130 6.73 1.59 13.75
CA ALA A 130 6.63 1.35 15.19
C ALA A 130 5.39 0.53 15.57
N ARG A 131 4.23 0.82 14.95
CA ARG A 131 2.99 0.03 15.14
C ARG A 131 3.13 -1.41 14.64
N LEU A 132 3.77 -1.62 13.49
CA LEU A 132 4.04 -2.97 12.98
C LEU A 132 4.92 -3.77 13.95
N ARG A 133 6.01 -3.19 14.46
CA ARG A 133 6.85 -3.85 15.46
C ARG A 133 6.10 -4.13 16.76
N ALA A 134 5.31 -3.17 17.23
CA ALA A 134 4.48 -3.36 18.42
C ALA A 134 3.47 -4.50 18.23
N ALA A 135 2.98 -4.72 17.01
CA ALA A 135 2.11 -5.84 16.66
C ALA A 135 2.85 -7.18 16.45
N GLY A 136 4.19 -7.19 16.55
CA GLY A 136 5.00 -8.39 16.40
C GLY A 136 5.38 -8.74 14.95
N ALA A 137 5.31 -7.79 14.03
CA ALA A 137 5.80 -7.99 12.68
C ALA A 137 7.33 -8.12 12.65
N VAL A 138 7.85 -8.91 11.72
CA VAL A 138 9.27 -8.95 11.36
C VAL A 138 9.49 -7.96 10.22
N ILE A 139 10.25 -6.89 10.46
CA ILE A 139 10.63 -5.97 9.39
C ILE A 139 11.74 -6.64 8.58
N ILE A 140 11.37 -7.15 7.38
CA ILE A 140 12.27 -8.02 6.61
C ILE A 140 13.22 -7.22 5.73
N GLY A 141 12.88 -5.97 5.41
CA GLY A 141 13.71 -5.10 4.59
C GLY A 141 12.95 -3.90 4.03
N LYS A 142 13.70 -3.07 3.27
CA LYS A 142 13.18 -1.89 2.57
C LYS A 142 12.89 -2.25 1.12
N THR A 143 11.65 -1.99 0.69
CA THR A 143 11.23 -2.25 -0.69
C THR A 143 11.45 -1.03 -1.57
N VAL A 144 11.82 -1.26 -2.83
CA VAL A 144 12.13 -0.22 -3.80
C VAL A 144 10.95 0.74 -3.97
N THR A 145 11.26 2.03 -3.98
CA THR A 145 10.39 3.12 -4.41
C THR A 145 10.94 3.78 -5.68
N THR A 146 10.11 4.50 -6.41
CA THR A 146 10.58 5.47 -7.40
C THR A 146 11.23 6.65 -6.70
N GLU A 147 12.07 7.43 -7.39
CA GLU A 147 12.74 8.60 -6.82
C GLU A 147 11.75 9.54 -6.13
N CYS A 148 11.98 9.80 -4.85
CA CYS A 148 11.11 10.61 -3.98
C CYS A 148 9.63 10.24 -4.11
N ALA A 149 9.34 8.94 -4.31
CA ALA A 149 7.99 8.42 -4.58
C ALA A 149 7.27 9.11 -5.76
N TYR A 150 8.00 9.72 -6.69
CA TYR A 150 7.47 10.37 -7.90
C TYR A 150 7.52 9.42 -9.11
N PHE A 151 7.86 9.86 -10.33
CA PHE A 151 7.73 9.05 -11.54
C PHE A 151 9.03 8.42 -12.05
N HIS A 152 10.21 8.90 -11.64
CA HIS A 152 11.47 8.28 -12.08
C HIS A 152 11.61 6.86 -11.50
N PRO A 153 11.61 5.81 -12.35
CA PRO A 153 11.48 4.43 -11.89
C PRO A 153 12.75 3.90 -11.21
N GLY A 154 12.54 3.01 -10.25
CA GLY A 154 13.61 2.14 -9.73
C GLY A 154 13.81 0.88 -10.60
N PRO A 155 14.66 -0.07 -10.16
CA PRO A 155 15.04 -1.25 -10.94
C PRO A 155 14.00 -2.38 -10.93
N THR A 156 12.91 -2.26 -10.17
CA THR A 156 11.92 -3.32 -9.94
C THR A 156 11.18 -3.68 -11.22
N ARG A 157 11.00 -4.98 -11.45
CA ARG A 157 10.26 -5.55 -12.59
C ARG A 157 8.98 -6.22 -12.13
N ASN A 158 8.02 -6.32 -13.04
CA ASN A 158 6.75 -7.00 -12.76
C ASN A 158 6.98 -8.51 -12.61
N PRO A 159 6.52 -9.15 -11.51
CA PRO A 159 6.77 -10.56 -11.27
C PRO A 159 6.05 -11.50 -12.26
N HIS A 160 5.03 -11.02 -12.97
CA HIS A 160 4.29 -11.80 -13.96
C HIS A 160 4.88 -11.72 -15.37
N ASP A 161 5.58 -10.63 -15.70
CA ASP A 161 6.29 -10.41 -16.95
C ASP A 161 7.44 -9.41 -16.71
N LEU A 162 8.67 -9.90 -16.66
CA LEU A 162 9.86 -9.11 -16.37
C LEU A 162 10.16 -8.00 -17.39
N THR A 163 9.49 -8.01 -18.54
CA THR A 163 9.58 -6.94 -19.56
C THR A 163 8.65 -5.76 -19.28
N ARG A 164 7.78 -5.90 -18.27
CA ARG A 164 6.74 -4.91 -17.90
C ARG A 164 7.06 -4.24 -16.57
N THR A 165 6.51 -3.05 -16.41
CA THR A 165 6.57 -2.31 -15.14
C THR A 165 5.73 -2.99 -14.05
N PRO A 166 6.18 -2.98 -12.78
CA PRO A 166 5.32 -3.33 -11.64
C PRO A 166 4.35 -2.20 -11.28
N GLY A 167 4.44 -1.05 -11.97
CA GLY A 167 3.82 0.19 -11.52
C GLY A 167 4.68 0.93 -10.50
N GLY A 168 4.14 1.98 -9.92
CA GLY A 168 4.85 2.78 -8.91
C GLY A 168 3.93 3.86 -8.31
N SER A 169 4.43 4.58 -7.28
CA SER A 169 5.80 4.58 -6.77
C SER A 169 6.12 3.41 -5.81
N SER A 170 5.15 2.70 -5.25
CA SER A 170 5.36 1.55 -4.35
C SER A 170 5.69 0.26 -5.14
N SER A 171 6.65 0.36 -6.07
CA SER A 171 7.02 -0.69 -7.03
C SER A 171 7.47 -1.98 -6.36
N GLY A 172 8.46 -1.90 -5.47
CA GLY A 172 9.00 -3.06 -4.75
C GLY A 172 7.99 -3.71 -3.82
N SER A 173 7.17 -2.90 -3.11
CA SER A 173 6.15 -3.42 -2.19
C SER A 173 5.12 -4.29 -2.91
N ALA A 174 4.56 -3.80 -4.03
CA ALA A 174 3.59 -4.56 -4.81
C ALA A 174 4.23 -5.80 -5.46
N ALA A 175 5.43 -5.65 -6.03
CA ALA A 175 6.15 -6.74 -6.70
C ALA A 175 6.55 -7.86 -5.74
N ALA A 176 7.05 -7.53 -4.52
CA ALA A 176 7.44 -8.52 -3.52
C ALA A 176 6.24 -9.37 -3.05
N VAL A 177 5.08 -8.74 -2.83
CA VAL A 177 3.84 -9.46 -2.49
C VAL A 177 3.34 -10.28 -3.69
N GLY A 178 3.37 -9.73 -4.91
CA GLY A 178 2.95 -10.40 -6.14
C GLY A 178 3.83 -11.59 -6.53
N ALA A 179 5.14 -11.52 -6.25
CA ALA A 179 6.08 -12.63 -6.43
C ALA A 179 5.97 -13.71 -5.34
N GLY A 180 5.15 -13.52 -4.32
CA GLY A 180 5.04 -14.42 -3.18
C GLY A 180 6.28 -14.41 -2.28
N MET A 181 7.13 -13.40 -2.37
CA MET A 181 8.33 -13.26 -1.51
C MET A 181 7.95 -13.00 -0.06
N ILE A 182 6.94 -12.20 0.16
CA ILE A 182 6.41 -11.82 1.47
C ILE A 182 4.88 -11.75 1.44
N PRO A 183 4.21 -11.97 2.58
CA PRO A 183 2.75 -11.90 2.63
C PRO A 183 2.20 -10.48 2.63
N LEU A 184 2.95 -9.51 3.18
CA LEU A 184 2.50 -8.16 3.48
C LEU A 184 3.57 -7.11 3.15
N ALA A 185 3.13 -5.94 2.71
CA ALA A 185 3.99 -4.75 2.61
C ALA A 185 3.19 -3.47 2.85
N ILE A 186 3.86 -2.39 3.28
CA ILE A 186 3.30 -1.04 3.29
C ILE A 186 3.82 -0.23 2.11
N GLY A 187 3.00 0.75 1.70
CA GLY A 187 3.32 1.72 0.67
C GLY A 187 2.59 3.03 0.87
N SER A 188 2.71 3.93 -0.09
CA SER A 188 2.07 5.25 -0.05
C SER A 188 1.41 5.61 -1.37
N GLN A 189 0.47 6.55 -1.32
CA GLN A 189 -0.17 7.10 -2.52
C GLN A 189 -0.41 8.59 -2.39
N THR A 190 0.15 9.35 -3.34
CA THR A 190 -0.09 10.79 -3.53
C THR A 190 -0.93 11.05 -4.79
N ASN A 191 -0.95 10.07 -5.72
CA ASN A 191 -1.81 10.06 -6.90
C ASN A 191 -2.37 8.65 -7.13
N GLY A 192 -1.54 7.67 -7.60
CA GLY A 192 -1.97 6.31 -7.91
C GLY A 192 -1.05 5.22 -7.37
N SER A 193 -0.18 5.54 -6.41
CA SER A 193 1.00 4.72 -6.06
C SER A 193 0.74 3.51 -5.15
N MET A 194 -0.51 3.24 -4.80
CA MET A 194 -0.97 1.99 -4.16
C MET A 194 -1.81 1.16 -5.14
N ILE A 195 -2.86 1.77 -5.65
CA ILE A 195 -3.90 1.08 -6.43
C ILE A 195 -3.35 0.60 -7.78
N ARG A 196 -2.56 1.43 -8.47
CA ARG A 196 -1.97 1.08 -9.78
C ARG A 196 -0.93 -0.06 -9.67
N PRO A 197 0.12 -0.01 -8.81
CA PRO A 197 1.04 -1.14 -8.69
C PRO A 197 0.37 -2.41 -8.16
N ALA A 198 -0.64 -2.31 -7.28
CA ALA A 198 -1.42 -3.47 -6.86
C ALA A 198 -2.12 -4.14 -8.05
N SER A 199 -2.75 -3.35 -8.92
CA SER A 199 -3.38 -3.85 -10.15
C SER A 199 -2.39 -4.54 -11.08
N TYR A 200 -1.23 -3.92 -11.33
CA TYR A 200 -0.23 -4.46 -12.25
C TYR A 200 0.46 -5.73 -11.71
N CYS A 201 0.60 -5.84 -10.40
CA CYS A 201 1.21 -7.00 -9.76
C CYS A 201 0.18 -8.06 -9.31
N GLY A 202 -1.11 -7.88 -9.59
CA GLY A 202 -2.16 -8.86 -9.30
C GLY A 202 -2.38 -9.12 -7.81
N VAL A 203 -2.22 -8.10 -6.97
CA VAL A 203 -2.39 -8.18 -5.51
C VAL A 203 -3.50 -7.27 -5.01
N TYR A 204 -3.94 -7.49 -3.77
CA TYR A 204 -4.81 -6.54 -3.09
C TYR A 204 -3.98 -5.35 -2.60
N GLY A 205 -4.41 -4.16 -2.98
CA GLY A 205 -3.87 -2.90 -2.48
C GLY A 205 -4.99 -2.10 -1.81
N PHE A 206 -4.81 -1.71 -0.57
CA PHE A 206 -5.81 -0.93 0.14
C PHE A 206 -5.22 0.42 0.56
N LYS A 207 -5.82 1.50 0.07
CA LYS A 207 -5.58 2.87 0.48
C LYS A 207 -6.77 3.32 1.34
N PRO A 208 -6.63 3.44 2.66
CA PRO A 208 -7.73 3.89 3.52
C PRO A 208 -8.07 5.37 3.30
N THR A 209 -9.10 5.84 3.96
CA THR A 209 -9.45 7.28 4.01
C THR A 209 -8.22 8.09 4.47
N HIS A 210 -8.06 9.29 3.92
CA HIS A 210 -6.98 10.21 4.30
C HIS A 210 -6.94 10.44 5.82
N GLY A 211 -5.74 10.37 6.41
CA GLY A 211 -5.53 10.53 7.85
C GLY A 211 -5.88 9.30 8.71
N THR A 212 -6.30 8.17 8.12
CA THR A 212 -6.58 6.93 8.89
C THR A 212 -5.31 6.26 9.43
N ILE A 213 -4.24 6.25 8.64
CA ILE A 213 -2.91 5.78 9.03
C ILE A 213 -1.97 6.98 9.07
N SER A 214 -1.22 7.11 10.16
CA SER A 214 -0.25 8.19 10.33
C SER A 214 0.84 8.16 9.26
N ARG A 215 1.20 9.34 8.78
CA ARG A 215 2.30 9.59 7.83
C ARG A 215 3.56 10.08 8.53
N HIS A 216 3.53 10.24 9.85
CA HIS A 216 4.67 10.72 10.63
C HIS A 216 5.88 9.80 10.44
N GLY A 217 7.05 10.39 10.10
CA GLY A 217 8.27 9.65 9.77
C GLY A 217 8.26 9.01 8.37
N ALA A 218 7.36 9.41 7.49
CA ALA A 218 7.43 9.12 6.06
C ALA A 218 7.86 10.36 5.27
N LEU A 219 8.51 10.16 4.12
CA LEU A 219 8.79 11.26 3.20
C LEU A 219 7.49 11.94 2.80
N VAL A 220 7.41 13.24 3.00
CA VAL A 220 6.22 14.04 2.67
C VAL A 220 6.35 14.56 1.23
N LEU A 221 5.42 14.14 0.36
CA LEU A 221 5.27 14.73 -0.96
C LEU A 221 4.25 15.87 -0.92
N SER A 222 3.07 15.57 -0.39
CA SER A 222 1.97 16.51 -0.22
C SER A 222 1.12 16.08 0.97
N LEU A 223 1.12 16.85 2.04
CA LEU A 223 0.28 16.55 3.21
C LEU A 223 -1.19 16.46 2.83
N ALA A 224 -1.63 17.24 1.83
CA ALA A 224 -3.01 17.24 1.36
C ALA A 224 -3.42 15.96 0.63
N LEU A 225 -2.46 15.21 0.06
CA LEU A 225 -2.73 14.08 -0.83
C LEU A 225 -2.13 12.76 -0.37
N ASP A 226 -1.12 12.77 0.51
CA ASP A 226 -0.40 11.57 0.91
C ASP A 226 -1.26 10.64 1.75
N HIS A 227 -1.25 9.36 1.37
CA HIS A 227 -1.90 8.27 2.09
C HIS A 227 -0.87 7.16 2.34
N VAL A 228 -0.97 6.52 3.49
CA VAL A 228 -0.32 5.23 3.74
C VAL A 228 -1.31 4.12 3.44
N GLY A 229 -0.84 3.04 2.83
CA GLY A 229 -1.67 1.90 2.50
C GLY A 229 -0.92 0.58 2.60
N VAL A 230 -1.65 -0.51 2.35
CA VAL A 230 -1.16 -1.87 2.53
C VAL A 230 -1.30 -2.69 1.24
N PHE A 231 -0.36 -3.61 1.03
CA PHE A 231 -0.41 -4.65 0.00
C PHE A 231 -0.48 -6.02 0.66
N ALA A 232 -1.33 -6.88 0.14
CA ALA A 232 -1.52 -8.24 0.65
C ALA A 232 -2.00 -9.20 -0.45
N ARG A 233 -2.02 -10.50 -0.13
CA ARG A 233 -2.57 -11.51 -1.04
C ARG A 233 -4.04 -11.86 -0.77
N SER A 234 -4.63 -11.29 0.30
CA SER A 234 -6.05 -11.45 0.61
C SER A 234 -6.64 -10.18 1.25
N LEU A 235 -7.97 -10.03 1.16
CA LEU A 235 -8.66 -8.94 1.87
C LEU A 235 -8.60 -9.10 3.39
N ALA A 236 -8.60 -10.34 3.90
CA ALA A 236 -8.43 -10.61 5.32
C ALA A 236 -7.09 -10.10 5.85
N ASP A 237 -6.02 -10.27 5.06
CA ASP A 237 -4.70 -9.75 5.39
C ASP A 237 -4.64 -8.22 5.32
N CYS A 238 -5.33 -7.60 4.35
CA CYS A 238 -5.49 -6.14 4.33
C CYS A 238 -6.18 -5.65 5.60
N ALA A 239 -7.28 -6.28 6.01
CA ALA A 239 -8.01 -5.93 7.21
C ALA A 239 -7.16 -6.10 8.49
N LEU A 240 -6.36 -7.19 8.57
CA LEU A 240 -5.42 -7.42 9.67
C LEU A 240 -4.38 -6.30 9.78
N MET A 241 -3.76 -5.92 8.66
CA MET A 241 -2.78 -4.83 8.62
C MET A 241 -3.40 -3.48 8.97
N LEU A 242 -4.61 -3.20 8.46
CA LEU A 242 -5.30 -1.94 8.71
C LEU A 242 -5.68 -1.78 10.19
N ASP A 243 -6.12 -2.85 10.86
CA ASP A 243 -6.40 -2.81 12.30
C ASP A 243 -5.15 -2.48 13.14
N VAL A 244 -3.96 -2.89 12.66
CA VAL A 244 -2.69 -2.60 13.32
C VAL A 244 -2.23 -1.16 13.07
N LEU A 245 -2.42 -0.67 11.84
CA LEU A 245 -1.86 0.60 11.39
C LEU A 245 -2.77 1.81 11.65
N ALA A 246 -4.10 1.61 11.66
CA ALA A 246 -5.06 2.67 11.86
C ALA A 246 -5.05 3.22 13.30
N GLY A 247 -5.37 4.50 13.44
CA GLY A 247 -5.54 5.15 14.73
C GLY A 247 -4.89 6.51 14.81
N TYR A 248 -5.25 7.24 15.85
CA TYR A 248 -4.79 8.60 16.10
C TYR A 248 -3.28 8.67 16.36
N ASP A 249 -2.66 9.69 15.79
CA ASP A 249 -1.28 10.09 16.03
C ASP A 249 -1.21 11.62 16.06
N ALA A 250 -0.82 12.18 17.21
CA ALA A 250 -0.72 13.63 17.39
C ALA A 250 0.40 14.27 16.52
N GLU A 251 1.36 13.47 16.06
CA GLU A 251 2.46 13.93 15.20
C GLU A 251 2.05 14.05 13.73
N ASP A 252 0.89 13.51 13.32
CA ASP A 252 0.34 13.70 11.96
C ASP A 252 -0.81 14.70 12.00
N PRO A 253 -0.67 15.89 11.36
CA PRO A 253 -1.64 16.97 11.46
C PRO A 253 -3.04 16.65 10.91
N ASP A 254 -3.16 15.61 10.05
CA ASP A 254 -4.44 15.18 9.49
C ASP A 254 -5.02 13.95 10.19
N SER A 255 -4.29 13.38 11.15
CA SER A 255 -4.82 12.32 12.02
C SER A 255 -5.88 12.89 12.95
N ARG A 256 -6.97 12.14 13.14
CA ARG A 256 -8.11 12.60 13.93
C ARG A 256 -8.28 11.78 15.20
N PRO A 257 -8.55 12.42 16.35
CA PRO A 257 -8.80 11.73 17.61
C PRO A 257 -10.19 11.07 17.59
N SER A 258 -10.31 10.01 16.82
CA SER A 258 -11.52 9.16 16.73
C SER A 258 -11.14 7.71 16.98
N ALA A 259 -12.12 6.88 17.32
CA ALA A 259 -11.90 5.43 17.40
C ALA A 259 -11.38 4.92 16.06
N ALA A 260 -10.36 4.06 16.10
CA ALA A 260 -9.86 3.40 14.90
C ALA A 260 -10.97 2.52 14.30
N PRO A 261 -11.14 2.50 12.99
CA PRO A 261 -12.05 1.56 12.35
C PRO A 261 -11.64 0.11 12.64
N GLU A 262 -12.62 -0.77 12.85
CA GLU A 262 -12.41 -2.20 13.08
C GLU A 262 -12.56 -2.97 11.76
N PHE A 263 -11.51 -3.02 10.97
CA PHE A 263 -11.55 -3.58 9.61
C PHE A 263 -11.82 -5.08 9.58
N ARG A 264 -11.23 -5.86 10.50
CA ARG A 264 -11.50 -7.31 10.60
C ARG A 264 -12.92 -7.61 11.03
N ALA A 265 -13.48 -6.83 11.95
CA ALA A 265 -14.86 -6.98 12.37
C ALA A 265 -15.82 -6.65 11.21
N ALA A 266 -15.56 -5.58 10.47
CA ALA A 266 -16.31 -5.24 9.26
C ALA A 266 -16.18 -6.33 8.19
N PHE A 267 -14.98 -6.87 7.93
CA PHE A 267 -14.75 -7.95 6.98
C PHE A 267 -15.48 -9.25 7.37
N ALA A 268 -15.57 -9.57 8.65
CA ALA A 268 -16.26 -10.77 9.14
C ALA A 268 -17.80 -10.64 9.13
N THR A 269 -18.33 -9.43 8.95
CA THR A 269 -19.77 -9.18 8.89
C THR A 269 -20.31 -9.65 7.53
N LYS A 270 -21.38 -10.46 7.55
CA LYS A 270 -22.04 -10.88 6.31
C LYS A 270 -22.68 -9.66 5.64
N ALA A 271 -22.13 -9.25 4.52
CA ALA A 271 -22.68 -8.15 3.73
C ALA A 271 -23.98 -8.56 3.03
N SER A 272 -24.94 -7.64 2.94
CA SER A 272 -26.01 -7.71 1.93
C SER A 272 -25.41 -7.50 0.53
N ALA A 273 -26.18 -7.84 -0.53
CA ALA A 273 -25.76 -7.51 -1.89
C ALA A 273 -25.52 -5.99 -2.01
N PRO A 274 -24.32 -5.54 -2.40
CA PRO A 274 -23.99 -4.13 -2.43
C PRO A 274 -24.70 -3.44 -3.61
N ARG A 275 -25.07 -2.17 -3.41
CA ARG A 275 -25.48 -1.26 -4.50
C ARG A 275 -24.22 -0.59 -5.03
N LEU A 276 -23.82 -0.90 -6.24
CA LEU A 276 -22.58 -0.41 -6.84
C LEU A 276 -22.86 0.71 -7.86
N ALA A 277 -22.13 1.80 -7.79
CA ALA A 277 -22.05 2.77 -8.86
C ALA A 277 -20.87 2.39 -9.77
N PHE A 278 -21.13 1.90 -10.98
CA PHE A 278 -20.10 1.78 -12.00
C PHE A 278 -19.85 3.15 -12.62
N VAL A 279 -18.79 3.81 -12.15
CA VAL A 279 -18.52 5.21 -12.49
C VAL A 279 -17.59 5.31 -13.70
N ARG A 280 -18.10 5.89 -14.79
CA ARG A 280 -17.30 6.38 -15.92
C ARG A 280 -16.89 7.80 -15.62
N THR A 281 -15.62 8.00 -15.23
CA THR A 281 -15.06 9.31 -14.94
C THR A 281 -14.81 10.11 -16.24
N PRO A 282 -14.61 11.43 -16.20
CA PRO A 282 -14.22 12.23 -17.38
C PRO A 282 -13.00 11.70 -18.16
N VAL A 283 -12.18 10.85 -17.51
CA VAL A 283 -11.01 10.21 -18.15
C VAL A 283 -11.29 8.78 -18.63
N TRP A 284 -12.55 8.35 -18.71
CA TRP A 284 -12.92 7.02 -19.20
C TRP A 284 -12.33 6.69 -20.58
N HIS A 285 -12.18 7.70 -21.44
CA HIS A 285 -11.54 7.58 -22.75
C HIS A 285 -10.07 7.11 -22.68
N LYS A 286 -9.39 7.23 -21.52
CA LYS A 286 -8.01 6.77 -21.31
C LYS A 286 -7.91 5.28 -21.00
N ALA A 287 -9.04 4.60 -20.76
CA ALA A 287 -9.03 3.14 -20.62
C ALA A 287 -8.77 2.49 -21.98
N ASP A 288 -7.94 1.46 -21.98
CA ASP A 288 -7.72 0.64 -23.16
C ASP A 288 -9.02 -0.04 -23.60
N PRO A 289 -9.20 -0.34 -24.91
CA PRO A 289 -10.43 -0.96 -25.40
C PRO A 289 -10.81 -2.25 -24.64
N GLU A 290 -9.83 -3.10 -24.33
CA GLU A 290 -10.03 -4.33 -23.56
C GLU A 290 -10.54 -4.05 -22.14
N THR A 291 -9.97 -3.04 -21.48
CA THR A 291 -10.41 -2.62 -20.13
C THR A 291 -11.84 -2.10 -20.16
N ARG A 292 -12.21 -1.27 -21.14
CA ARG A 292 -13.59 -0.79 -21.28
C ARG A 292 -14.55 -1.95 -21.46
N THR A 293 -14.27 -2.85 -22.40
CA THR A 293 -15.09 -4.05 -22.65
C THR A 293 -15.23 -4.91 -21.40
N ALA A 294 -14.13 -5.16 -20.68
CA ALA A 294 -14.13 -5.99 -19.48
C ALA A 294 -14.98 -5.38 -18.35
N PHE A 295 -14.90 -4.07 -18.13
CA PHE A 295 -15.68 -3.38 -17.09
C PHE A 295 -17.15 -3.26 -17.46
N GLU A 296 -17.48 -3.02 -18.72
CA GLU A 296 -18.86 -3.02 -19.21
C GLU A 296 -19.50 -4.42 -19.07
N ALA A 297 -18.76 -5.46 -19.44
CA ALA A 297 -19.20 -6.84 -19.25
C ALA A 297 -19.35 -7.20 -17.75
N LEU A 298 -18.46 -6.71 -16.88
CA LEU A 298 -18.59 -6.90 -15.44
C LEU A 298 -19.84 -6.21 -14.90
N ALA A 299 -20.11 -4.97 -15.30
CA ALA A 299 -21.33 -4.23 -14.90
C ALA A 299 -22.59 -4.97 -15.37
N GLN A 300 -22.61 -5.49 -16.60
CA GLN A 300 -23.72 -6.31 -17.11
C GLN A 300 -23.93 -7.60 -16.29
N ARG A 301 -22.84 -8.30 -15.92
CA ARG A 301 -22.93 -9.51 -15.08
C ARG A 301 -23.44 -9.23 -13.66
N LEU A 302 -23.14 -8.06 -13.11
CA LEU A 302 -23.66 -7.62 -11.81
C LEU A 302 -25.13 -7.25 -11.87
N GLY A 303 -25.67 -6.97 -13.07
CA GLY A 303 -27.08 -6.70 -13.29
C GLY A 303 -27.60 -5.56 -12.39
N GLY A 304 -28.71 -5.78 -11.71
CA GLY A 304 -29.31 -4.78 -10.82
C GLY A 304 -28.47 -4.35 -9.61
N ALA A 305 -27.36 -5.02 -9.33
CA ALA A 305 -26.44 -4.62 -8.27
C ALA A 305 -25.48 -3.50 -8.70
N ALA A 306 -25.34 -3.21 -10.00
CA ALA A 306 -24.47 -2.16 -10.52
C ALA A 306 -25.23 -1.21 -11.44
N THR A 307 -25.17 0.09 -11.15
CA THR A 307 -25.73 1.16 -12.00
C THR A 307 -24.59 1.94 -12.64
N THR A 308 -24.64 2.11 -13.96
CA THR A 308 -23.66 2.94 -14.67
C THR A 308 -23.95 4.42 -14.44
N ILE A 309 -22.94 5.15 -14.03
CA ILE A 309 -22.99 6.58 -13.70
C ILE A 309 -21.89 7.31 -14.48
N ASP A 310 -22.25 8.36 -15.17
CA ASP A 310 -21.32 9.34 -15.72
C ASP A 310 -21.21 10.51 -14.73
N LEU A 311 -19.98 10.84 -14.31
CA LEU A 311 -19.78 11.99 -13.44
C LEU A 311 -20.07 13.31 -14.18
N PRO A 312 -20.65 14.30 -13.51
CA PRO A 312 -20.89 15.62 -14.07
C PRO A 312 -19.61 16.28 -14.59
N GLU A 313 -19.74 17.17 -15.59
CA GLU A 313 -18.64 17.93 -16.19
C GLU A 313 -17.85 18.73 -15.14
N SER A 314 -18.48 19.14 -14.03
CA SER A 314 -17.81 19.79 -12.91
C SER A 314 -16.62 19.02 -12.34
N PHE A 315 -16.54 17.70 -12.57
CA PHE A 315 -15.39 16.87 -12.18
C PHE A 315 -14.23 16.89 -13.17
N ALA A 316 -14.38 17.48 -14.35
CA ALA A 316 -13.34 17.45 -15.40
C ALA A 316 -12.03 18.12 -14.96
N ALA A 317 -12.11 19.17 -14.13
CA ALA A 317 -10.94 19.88 -13.62
C ALA A 317 -10.15 19.13 -12.54
N ALA A 318 -10.68 18.05 -11.96
CA ALA A 318 -10.08 17.36 -10.81
C ALA A 318 -8.64 16.89 -11.06
N TRP A 319 -8.30 16.50 -12.30
CA TRP A 319 -6.95 16.06 -12.66
C TRP A 319 -5.95 17.21 -12.69
N ALA A 320 -6.38 18.37 -13.18
CA ALA A 320 -5.56 19.58 -13.18
C ALA A 320 -5.38 20.11 -11.75
N ASP A 321 -6.44 20.10 -10.94
CA ASP A 321 -6.39 20.54 -9.54
C ASP A 321 -5.46 19.65 -8.70
N GLN A 322 -5.53 18.34 -8.88
CA GLN A 322 -4.61 17.40 -8.20
C GLN A 322 -3.15 17.69 -8.58
N ARG A 323 -2.88 17.93 -9.86
CA ARG A 323 -1.52 18.27 -10.32
C ARG A 323 -1.03 19.59 -9.70
N VAL A 324 -1.87 20.62 -9.64
CA VAL A 324 -1.52 21.89 -9.00
C VAL A 324 -1.16 21.68 -7.53
N ILE A 325 -1.99 20.96 -6.77
CA ILE A 325 -1.73 20.70 -5.35
C ILE A 325 -0.42 19.91 -5.21
N MET A 326 -0.31 18.76 -5.89
CA MET A 326 0.85 17.89 -5.78
C MET A 326 2.16 18.58 -6.15
N TYR A 327 2.19 19.31 -7.26
CA TYR A 327 3.41 19.94 -7.75
C TYR A 327 3.83 21.12 -6.87
N THR A 328 2.87 21.92 -6.38
CA THR A 328 3.15 23.02 -5.47
C THR A 328 3.72 22.50 -4.14
N ASP A 329 3.08 21.48 -3.56
CA ASP A 329 3.54 20.89 -2.30
C ASP A 329 4.92 20.25 -2.47
N MET A 330 5.16 19.51 -3.56
CA MET A 330 6.46 18.89 -3.83
C MET A 330 7.55 19.93 -4.13
N ALA A 331 7.23 21.01 -4.81
CA ALA A 331 8.19 22.11 -5.01
C ALA A 331 8.58 22.77 -3.69
N HIS A 332 7.64 22.95 -2.77
CA HIS A 332 7.90 23.41 -1.42
C HIS A 332 8.77 22.42 -0.63
N ASN A 333 8.45 21.13 -0.68
CA ASN A 333 9.08 20.10 0.13
C ASN A 333 10.46 19.67 -0.39
N PHE A 334 10.71 19.74 -1.71
CA PHE A 334 11.94 19.24 -2.33
C PHE A 334 12.78 20.31 -3.03
N GLY A 335 12.30 21.57 -3.11
CA GLY A 335 13.00 22.63 -3.84
C GLY A 335 14.45 22.83 -3.38
N ALA A 336 14.66 22.90 -2.07
CA ALA A 336 16.00 23.09 -1.50
C ALA A 336 16.92 21.86 -1.72
N GLU A 337 16.38 20.64 -1.62
CA GLU A 337 17.12 19.40 -1.87
C GLU A 337 17.52 19.29 -3.35
N VAL A 338 16.61 19.60 -4.26
CA VAL A 338 16.85 19.58 -5.71
C VAL A 338 17.89 20.65 -6.09
N GLU A 339 17.79 21.85 -5.54
CA GLU A 339 18.77 22.93 -5.77
C GLU A 339 20.17 22.52 -5.31
N ARG A 340 20.29 21.96 -4.11
CA ARG A 340 21.58 21.48 -3.58
C ARG A 340 22.13 20.29 -4.35
N GLY A 341 21.27 19.37 -4.76
CA GLY A 341 21.66 18.13 -5.43
C GLY A 341 21.95 18.27 -6.91
N GLY A 342 21.40 19.31 -7.56
CA GLY A 342 21.60 19.56 -8.98
C GLY A 342 21.32 18.31 -9.84
N ASP A 343 22.30 17.93 -10.65
CA ASP A 343 22.19 16.78 -11.55
C ASP A 343 22.14 15.40 -10.87
N ALA A 344 22.31 15.33 -9.55
CA ALA A 344 22.10 14.11 -8.79
C ALA A 344 20.60 13.71 -8.73
N SER A 345 19.67 14.67 -8.89
CA SER A 345 18.25 14.39 -9.04
C SER A 345 17.87 14.13 -10.50
N SER A 346 16.81 13.35 -10.73
CA SER A 346 16.30 13.13 -12.08
C SER A 346 15.77 14.41 -12.71
N GLN A 347 15.84 14.50 -14.06
CA GLN A 347 15.24 15.60 -14.79
C GLN A 347 13.74 15.73 -14.48
N GLN A 348 13.04 14.60 -14.32
CA GLN A 348 11.61 14.58 -13.99
C GLN A 348 11.31 15.28 -12.66
N LEU A 349 12.15 15.10 -11.63
CA LEU A 349 11.99 15.75 -10.34
C LEU A 349 12.29 17.25 -10.43
N ARG A 350 13.34 17.63 -11.17
CA ARG A 350 13.69 19.04 -11.43
C ARG A 350 12.57 19.78 -12.17
N ASP A 351 12.03 19.17 -13.24
CA ASP A 351 10.94 19.75 -14.02
C ASP A 351 9.69 19.97 -13.17
N LEU A 352 9.36 18.99 -12.31
CA LEU A 352 8.24 19.10 -11.37
C LEU A 352 8.44 20.28 -10.41
N VAL A 353 9.61 20.41 -9.81
CA VAL A 353 9.92 21.51 -8.86
C VAL A 353 9.83 22.85 -9.58
N ALA A 354 10.38 22.94 -10.78
CA ALA A 354 10.30 24.15 -11.60
C ALA A 354 8.86 24.54 -11.95
N GLU A 355 8.03 23.58 -12.39
CA GLU A 355 6.61 23.81 -12.66
C GLU A 355 5.82 24.16 -11.40
N GLY A 356 6.02 23.41 -10.31
CA GLY A 356 5.32 23.64 -9.05
C GLY A 356 5.59 25.01 -8.44
N SER A 357 6.81 25.51 -8.59
CA SER A 357 7.25 26.83 -8.10
C SER A 357 6.57 27.99 -8.85
N GLN A 358 5.98 27.75 -10.03
CA GLN A 358 5.27 28.77 -10.79
C GLN A 358 3.79 28.89 -10.41
N ASN A 359 3.26 27.97 -9.62
CA ASN A 359 1.87 28.02 -9.19
C ASN A 359 1.66 29.17 -8.21
N THR A 360 0.66 30.01 -8.48
CA THR A 360 0.29 31.07 -7.54
C THR A 360 -0.50 30.52 -6.34
N ALA A 361 -0.43 31.21 -5.20
CA ALA A 361 -1.25 30.87 -4.04
C ALA A 361 -2.75 30.82 -4.37
N MET A 362 -3.25 31.74 -5.22
CA MET A 362 -4.65 31.77 -5.63
C MET A 362 -5.05 30.51 -6.40
N ARG A 363 -4.18 30.04 -7.32
CA ARG A 363 -4.42 28.79 -8.08
C ARG A 363 -4.41 27.58 -7.18
N TYR A 364 -3.47 27.50 -6.23
CA TYR A 364 -3.40 26.42 -5.24
C TYR A 364 -4.64 26.38 -4.35
N LEU A 365 -5.07 27.53 -3.82
CA LEU A 365 -6.28 27.62 -3.00
C LEU A 365 -7.53 27.21 -3.79
N ALA A 366 -7.67 27.67 -5.03
CA ALA A 366 -8.78 27.29 -5.90
C ALA A 366 -8.82 25.76 -6.15
N ALA A 367 -7.67 25.13 -6.38
CA ALA A 367 -7.56 23.67 -6.52
C ALA A 367 -7.97 22.93 -5.22
N ARG A 368 -7.59 23.46 -4.05
CA ARG A 368 -8.02 22.93 -2.75
C ARG A 368 -9.55 23.07 -2.53
N ASP A 369 -10.14 24.15 -3.00
CA ASP A 369 -11.60 24.34 -2.98
C ASP A 369 -12.28 23.35 -3.93
N GLY A 370 -11.74 23.17 -5.14
CA GLY A 370 -12.19 22.14 -6.07
C GLY A 370 -12.22 20.76 -5.44
N ALA A 371 -11.14 20.36 -4.74
CA ALA A 371 -11.06 19.08 -4.05
C ALA A 371 -12.19 18.88 -3.02
N ARG A 372 -12.55 19.94 -2.25
CA ARG A 372 -13.67 19.89 -1.32
C ARG A 372 -15.02 19.70 -2.03
N ASN A 373 -15.21 20.39 -3.16
CA ASN A 373 -16.44 20.30 -3.95
C ASN A 373 -16.59 18.89 -4.58
N TYR A 374 -15.52 18.32 -5.13
CA TYR A 374 -15.54 16.94 -5.67
C TYR A 374 -15.85 15.95 -4.57
N ARG A 375 -15.26 16.10 -3.38
CA ARG A 375 -15.55 15.24 -2.23
C ARG A 375 -17.02 15.31 -1.82
N ALA A 376 -17.62 16.51 -1.77
CA ALA A 376 -19.02 16.69 -1.47
C ALA A 376 -19.93 16.01 -2.51
N GLY A 377 -19.66 16.17 -3.80
CA GLY A 377 -20.42 15.51 -4.87
C GLY A 377 -20.33 13.98 -4.83
N LEU A 378 -19.14 13.43 -4.49
CA LEU A 378 -18.99 11.99 -4.30
C LEU A 378 -19.68 11.49 -3.03
N ALA A 379 -19.73 12.29 -1.95
CA ALA A 379 -20.47 11.95 -0.74
C ALA A 379 -21.97 11.90 -1.03
N GLU A 380 -22.52 12.81 -1.84
CA GLU A 380 -23.91 12.77 -2.29
C GLU A 380 -24.19 11.50 -3.12
N LEU A 381 -23.32 11.15 -4.09
CA LEU A 381 -23.43 9.91 -4.85
C LEU A 381 -23.50 8.68 -3.92
N LEU A 382 -22.63 8.63 -2.92
CA LEU A 382 -22.54 7.52 -1.96
C LEU A 382 -23.72 7.44 -0.96
N THR A 383 -24.68 8.36 -0.96
CA THR A 383 -25.94 8.18 -0.24
C THR A 383 -26.81 7.09 -0.87
N ASN A 384 -26.67 6.89 -2.18
CA ASN A 384 -27.47 5.94 -2.97
C ASN A 384 -26.73 4.62 -3.26
N TYR A 385 -25.41 4.59 -3.09
CA TYR A 385 -24.55 3.45 -3.42
C TYR A 385 -23.61 3.12 -2.25
N ASP A 386 -23.32 1.84 -2.09
CA ASP A 386 -22.47 1.34 -1.01
C ASP A 386 -20.98 1.41 -1.42
N ALA A 387 -20.70 1.35 -2.73
CA ALA A 387 -19.34 1.51 -3.27
C ALA A 387 -19.35 1.98 -4.73
N ILE A 388 -18.19 2.53 -5.14
CA ILE A 388 -17.89 2.90 -6.53
C ILE A 388 -17.05 1.80 -7.16
N LEU A 389 -17.44 1.32 -8.34
CA LEU A 389 -16.66 0.41 -9.18
C LEU A 389 -16.03 1.23 -10.32
N THR A 390 -14.72 1.11 -10.50
CA THR A 390 -13.96 1.82 -11.52
C THR A 390 -12.65 1.07 -11.84
N PRO A 391 -12.02 1.25 -13.01
CA PRO A 391 -10.71 0.67 -13.28
C PRO A 391 -9.63 1.17 -12.29
N ALA A 392 -8.69 0.30 -11.95
CA ALA A 392 -7.51 0.65 -11.15
C ALA A 392 -6.39 1.27 -12.00
N ALA A 393 -6.37 0.98 -13.30
CA ALA A 393 -5.40 1.46 -14.29
C ALA A 393 -6.05 1.48 -15.67
N PRO A 394 -5.45 2.17 -16.68
CA PRO A 394 -5.99 2.18 -18.05
C PRO A 394 -6.10 0.80 -18.70
N GLY A 395 -5.19 -0.10 -18.36
CA GLY A 395 -5.09 -1.45 -18.91
C GLY A 395 -4.11 -2.29 -18.13
N ILE A 396 -3.57 -3.32 -18.79
CA ILE A 396 -2.49 -4.17 -18.23
C ILE A 396 -1.20 -3.34 -18.04
N ALA A 397 -0.27 -3.89 -17.27
CA ALA A 397 1.02 -3.26 -17.04
C ALA A 397 1.74 -2.98 -18.38
N PRO A 398 2.12 -1.73 -18.69
CA PRO A 398 2.83 -1.43 -19.93
C PRO A 398 4.24 -2.02 -19.95
N LYS A 399 4.77 -2.27 -21.15
CA LYS A 399 6.18 -2.67 -21.33
C LYS A 399 7.13 -1.55 -20.90
N GLY A 400 8.31 -1.93 -20.42
CA GLY A 400 9.35 -1.02 -19.93
C GLY A 400 9.18 -0.72 -18.44
N MET A 401 9.85 0.34 -17.97
CA MET A 401 10.00 0.65 -16.55
C MET A 401 9.15 1.83 -16.06
N ALA A 402 8.48 2.55 -16.96
CA ALA A 402 7.63 3.68 -16.56
C ALA A 402 6.52 3.24 -15.59
N THR A 403 6.20 4.07 -14.61
CA THR A 403 5.25 3.72 -13.53
C THR A 403 3.80 3.51 -13.99
N GLY A 404 3.49 3.84 -15.25
CA GLY A 404 2.13 3.80 -15.81
C GLY A 404 1.31 5.06 -15.49
N ASN A 405 0.11 5.13 -16.04
CA ASN A 405 -0.77 6.29 -15.95
C ASN A 405 -1.70 6.22 -14.74
N PRO A 406 -1.68 7.21 -13.80
CA PRO A 406 -2.51 7.21 -12.60
C PRO A 406 -3.95 7.73 -12.82
N ALA A 407 -4.37 8.01 -14.05
CA ALA A 407 -5.61 8.72 -14.34
C ALA A 407 -6.84 8.20 -13.58
N PHE A 408 -6.97 6.89 -13.42
CA PHE A 408 -8.10 6.26 -12.71
C PHE A 408 -7.99 6.30 -11.18
N ASN A 409 -6.87 6.82 -10.63
CA ASN A 409 -6.67 6.92 -9.17
C ASN A 409 -6.74 8.36 -8.66
N THR A 410 -6.49 9.34 -9.53
CA THR A 410 -6.31 10.75 -9.23
C THR A 410 -7.47 11.32 -8.41
N LEU A 411 -8.71 11.11 -8.85
CA LEU A 411 -9.90 11.64 -8.18
C LEU A 411 -10.07 11.08 -6.76
N TRP A 412 -9.85 9.79 -6.58
CA TRP A 412 -10.02 9.12 -5.27
C TRP A 412 -8.95 9.52 -4.26
N THR A 413 -7.75 9.86 -4.74
CA THR A 413 -6.69 10.43 -3.91
C THR A 413 -7.00 11.88 -3.55
N LEU A 414 -7.36 12.70 -4.54
CA LEU A 414 -7.69 14.11 -4.36
C LEU A 414 -8.82 14.34 -3.34
N THR A 415 -9.81 13.47 -3.36
CA THR A 415 -10.96 13.54 -2.45
C THR A 415 -10.75 12.84 -1.12
N GLY A 416 -9.62 12.15 -0.93
CA GLY A 416 -9.28 11.44 0.30
C GLY A 416 -10.14 10.19 0.57
N LEU A 417 -10.95 9.73 -0.39
CA LEU A 417 -11.81 8.55 -0.25
C LEU A 417 -10.97 7.26 -0.19
N PRO A 418 -11.42 6.23 0.54
CA PRO A 418 -10.74 4.93 0.52
C PRO A 418 -10.84 4.29 -0.86
N ALA A 419 -9.83 3.46 -1.20
CA ALA A 419 -9.84 2.67 -2.43
C ALA A 419 -9.19 1.31 -2.19
N VAL A 420 -9.73 0.28 -2.82
CA VAL A 420 -9.19 -1.08 -2.77
C VAL A 420 -9.09 -1.66 -4.17
N THR A 421 -7.94 -2.28 -4.48
CA THR A 421 -7.76 -3.05 -5.71
C THR A 421 -8.15 -4.50 -5.46
N LEU A 422 -8.99 -5.04 -6.35
CA LEU A 422 -9.39 -6.44 -6.37
C LEU A 422 -8.84 -7.10 -7.64
N PRO A 423 -7.99 -8.12 -7.57
CA PRO A 423 -7.41 -8.80 -8.75
C PRO A 423 -8.42 -9.77 -9.38
N LEU A 424 -9.55 -9.25 -9.88
CA LEU A 424 -10.67 -10.03 -10.41
C LEU A 424 -10.62 -10.21 -11.93
N LEU A 425 -9.97 -9.29 -12.65
CA LEU A 425 -9.88 -9.30 -14.11
C LEU A 425 -8.44 -9.61 -14.53
N ARG A 426 -8.30 -10.26 -15.67
CA ARG A 426 -7.00 -10.58 -16.29
C ARG A 426 -7.00 -10.05 -17.72
N GLY A 427 -5.85 -9.55 -18.19
CA GLY A 427 -5.60 -9.16 -19.56
C GLY A 427 -4.37 -9.84 -20.12
#